data_9223cd48bb7b39bdb58baaa865bfb29f
#
_entry.id   9223cd48bb7b39bdb58baaa865bfb29f
#
_cell.length_a   1.000
_cell.length_b   1.000
_cell.length_c   1.000
_cell.angle_alpha   90.00
_cell.angle_beta   90.00
_cell.angle_gamma   90.00
#
_symmetry.space_group_name_H-M   'P 1'
#
loop_
_entity.id
_entity.type
_entity.pdbx_description
1 polymer ?
#
loop_
_entity_poly.entity_id
_entity_poly.type
_entity_poly.pdbx_seq_one_letter_code
_entity_poly.pdbx_strand_id
1 'polypeptide(L)'
;MIKTIELFAGVGGFRVGLEKESNKGQFSIVWSNQWEPGSKVQSASDIYVKNFGDENHSCEDVTEVVNKRFKTIPDHDLLVGGFPCQDYSVARSLKKASGIKGKKGVLWWSIYNIIRKKRSKAPRYLMLENVDRLLKSPTSQRGKDFAIMLAS
;
A
#
# COMPACT_ATOMS: atom_id res chain seq x y z
N MET A 1 11.32 -16.39 -10.29
CA MET A 1 11.27 -14.93 -10.13
C MET A 1 9.94 -14.57 -9.47
N ILE A 2 9.97 -13.88 -8.35
CA ILE A 2 8.80 -13.48 -7.55
C ILE A 2 8.22 -12.20 -8.15
N LYS A 3 7.02 -12.29 -8.71
CA LYS A 3 6.30 -11.11 -9.23
C LYS A 3 5.79 -10.28 -8.05
N THR A 4 6.15 -9.03 -8.01
CA THR A 4 5.85 -8.13 -6.89
C THR A 4 5.06 -6.92 -7.36
N ILE A 5 4.05 -6.52 -6.60
CA ILE A 5 3.46 -5.18 -6.74
C ILE A 5 3.87 -4.30 -5.56
N GLU A 6 4.08 -3.02 -5.83
CA GLU A 6 4.48 -2.02 -4.85
C GLU A 6 3.38 -0.96 -4.71
N LEU A 7 2.77 -0.88 -3.53
CA LEU A 7 1.76 0.14 -3.19
C LEU A 7 2.38 1.23 -2.33
N PHE A 8 1.91 2.46 -2.51
CA PHE A 8 2.44 3.62 -1.78
C PHE A 8 3.96 3.73 -1.96
N ALA A 9 4.39 3.55 -3.20
CA ALA A 9 5.77 3.27 -3.57
C ALA A 9 6.76 4.39 -3.20
N GLY A 10 6.25 5.61 -2.92
CA GLY A 10 7.11 6.76 -2.70
C GLY A 10 8.03 6.98 -3.89
N VAL A 11 9.32 7.05 -3.62
CA VAL A 11 10.37 7.15 -4.65
C VAL A 11 10.98 5.79 -5.06
N GLY A 12 10.38 4.67 -4.60
CA GLY A 12 10.79 3.31 -4.98
C GLY A 12 11.72 2.61 -3.99
N GLY A 13 11.58 2.89 -2.70
CA GLY A 13 12.45 2.30 -1.67
C GLY A 13 12.41 0.77 -1.63
N PHE A 14 11.25 0.15 -1.70
CA PHE A 14 11.12 -1.31 -1.77
C PHE A 14 11.74 -1.86 -3.06
N ARG A 15 11.48 -1.21 -4.20
CA ARG A 15 12.02 -1.63 -5.48
C ARG A 15 13.55 -1.65 -5.48
N VAL A 16 14.19 -0.58 -5.01
CA VAL A 16 15.65 -0.53 -4.86
C VAL A 16 16.17 -1.69 -4.01
N GLY A 17 15.50 -1.99 -2.89
CA GLY A 17 15.90 -3.07 -2.00
C GLY A 17 15.71 -4.46 -2.60
N LEU A 18 14.60 -4.69 -3.30
CA LEU A 18 14.24 -6.00 -3.87
C LEU A 18 15.03 -6.30 -5.16
N GLU A 19 15.21 -5.31 -6.04
CA GLU A 19 15.87 -5.46 -7.34
C GLU A 19 17.37 -5.14 -7.30
N LYS A 20 17.98 -4.98 -6.11
CA LYS A 20 19.43 -4.76 -5.98
C LYS A 20 20.22 -5.94 -6.55
N GLU A 21 21.48 -5.70 -6.94
CA GLU A 21 22.33 -6.68 -7.62
C GLU A 21 22.44 -8.03 -6.88
N SER A 22 22.49 -8.03 -5.54
CA SER A 22 22.53 -9.27 -4.75
C SER A 22 21.25 -10.13 -4.85
N ASN A 23 20.15 -9.55 -5.35
CA ASN A 23 18.86 -10.21 -5.55
C ASN A 23 18.49 -10.36 -7.02
N LYS A 24 19.44 -10.14 -7.91
CA LYS A 24 19.22 -10.15 -9.37
C LYS A 24 18.46 -11.39 -9.82
N GLY A 25 17.36 -11.17 -10.54
CA GLY A 25 16.50 -12.24 -11.05
C GLY A 25 15.61 -12.93 -10.02
N GLN A 26 15.67 -12.55 -8.73
CA GLN A 26 14.80 -13.13 -7.70
C GLN A 26 13.43 -12.45 -7.66
N PHE A 27 13.41 -11.11 -7.77
CA PHE A 27 12.21 -10.29 -7.73
C PHE A 27 12.03 -9.49 -9.03
N SER A 28 10.78 -9.15 -9.33
CA SER A 28 10.43 -8.24 -10.41
C SER A 28 9.22 -7.43 -9.99
N ILE A 29 9.33 -6.10 -10.00
CA ILE A 29 8.19 -5.21 -9.79
C ILE A 29 7.38 -5.18 -11.09
N VAL A 30 6.23 -5.83 -11.07
CA VAL A 30 5.33 -5.94 -12.23
C VAL A 30 4.26 -4.85 -12.25
N TRP A 31 4.08 -4.13 -11.16
CA TRP A 31 3.20 -2.97 -11.05
C TRP A 31 3.50 -2.17 -9.79
N SER A 32 3.36 -0.86 -9.88
CA SER A 32 3.53 0.05 -8.75
C SER A 32 2.45 1.12 -8.75
N ASN A 33 2.17 1.66 -7.56
CA ASN A 33 1.23 2.77 -7.38
C ASN A 33 1.78 3.77 -6.38
N GLN A 34 1.77 5.04 -6.76
CA GLN A 34 2.06 6.17 -5.89
C GLN A 34 1.17 7.35 -6.24
N TRP A 35 0.44 7.84 -5.26
CA TRP A 35 -0.40 9.02 -5.39
C TRP A 35 -0.54 9.75 -4.06
N GLU A 36 -0.45 11.08 -4.09
CA GLU A 36 -0.56 11.94 -2.92
C GLU A 36 -1.87 12.73 -2.98
N PRO A 37 -2.84 12.43 -2.08
CA PRO A 37 -4.11 13.12 -2.05
C PRO A 37 -3.92 14.61 -1.73
N GLY A 38 -4.58 15.46 -2.51
CA GLY A 38 -4.56 16.92 -2.32
C GLY A 38 -3.31 17.63 -2.84
N SER A 39 -2.32 16.92 -3.36
CA SER A 39 -1.19 17.53 -4.04
C SER A 39 -1.48 17.74 -5.52
N LYS A 40 -1.20 18.94 -6.03
CA LYS A 40 -1.26 19.24 -7.47
C LYS A 40 -0.04 18.68 -8.22
N VAL A 41 1.07 18.49 -7.52
CA VAL A 41 2.31 17.96 -8.08
C VAL A 41 2.59 16.62 -7.40
N GLN A 42 2.80 15.59 -8.19
CA GLN A 42 3.01 14.23 -7.70
C GLN A 42 4.51 13.89 -7.68
N SER A 43 5.28 14.67 -6.92
CA SER A 43 6.75 14.64 -6.95
C SER A 43 7.34 13.26 -6.66
N ALA A 44 6.78 12.50 -5.75
CA ALA A 44 7.27 11.15 -5.45
C ALA A 44 7.05 10.20 -6.64
N SER A 45 5.85 10.26 -7.25
CA SER A 45 5.53 9.51 -8.46
C SER A 45 6.42 9.92 -9.64
N ASP A 46 6.66 11.22 -9.83
CA ASP A 46 7.52 11.73 -10.90
C ASP A 46 8.96 11.21 -10.75
N ILE A 47 9.49 11.21 -9.52
CA ILE A 47 10.82 10.65 -9.21
C ILE A 47 10.84 9.15 -9.45
N TYR A 48 9.78 8.43 -9.04
CA TYR A 48 9.67 6.99 -9.30
C TYR A 48 9.77 6.69 -10.80
N VAL A 49 8.95 7.36 -11.60
CA VAL A 49 8.90 7.20 -13.06
C VAL A 49 10.25 7.55 -13.70
N LYS A 50 10.90 8.61 -13.23
CA LYS A 50 12.24 8.99 -13.73
C LYS A 50 13.29 7.91 -13.51
N ASN A 51 13.20 7.16 -12.41
CA ASN A 51 14.17 6.12 -12.07
C ASN A 51 13.86 4.77 -12.69
N PHE A 52 12.56 4.42 -12.86
CA PHE A 52 12.14 3.06 -13.17
C PHE A 52 11.24 2.94 -14.40
N GLY A 53 10.87 4.05 -15.03
CA GLY A 53 9.91 4.07 -16.15
C GLY A 53 8.45 4.09 -15.68
N ASP A 54 7.56 4.37 -16.61
CA ASP A 54 6.12 4.56 -16.38
C ASP A 54 5.25 3.37 -16.82
N GLU A 55 5.79 2.43 -17.58
CA GLU A 55 5.03 1.34 -18.23
C GLU A 55 4.11 0.56 -17.27
N ASN A 56 4.54 0.37 -16.03
CA ASN A 56 3.81 -0.38 -15.02
C ASN A 56 3.56 0.44 -13.76
N HIS A 57 3.53 1.77 -13.88
CA HIS A 57 3.31 2.69 -12.79
C HIS A 57 1.94 3.36 -12.89
N SER A 58 1.23 3.46 -11.75
CA SER A 58 -0.06 4.14 -11.64
C SER A 58 0.07 5.32 -10.68
N CYS A 59 -0.14 6.53 -11.19
CA CYS A 59 -0.23 7.76 -10.40
C CYS A 59 -1.69 8.12 -10.16
N GLU A 60 -2.43 7.25 -9.45
CA GLU A 60 -3.85 7.41 -9.20
C GLU A 60 -4.21 6.93 -7.79
N ASP A 61 -5.34 7.45 -7.25
CA ASP A 61 -5.86 6.91 -5.99
C ASP A 61 -6.05 5.40 -6.10
N VAL A 62 -5.32 4.64 -5.28
CA VAL A 62 -5.40 3.18 -5.27
C VAL A 62 -6.80 2.66 -5.03
N THR A 63 -7.63 3.40 -4.28
CA THR A 63 -9.04 3.05 -4.03
C THR A 63 -9.85 3.10 -5.32
N GLU A 64 -9.62 4.12 -6.14
CA GLU A 64 -10.26 4.25 -7.46
C GLU A 64 -9.79 3.14 -8.41
N VAL A 65 -8.49 2.84 -8.42
CA VAL A 65 -7.95 1.73 -9.23
C VAL A 65 -8.58 0.40 -8.83
N VAL A 66 -8.64 0.10 -7.52
CA VAL A 66 -9.23 -1.15 -7.01
C VAL A 66 -10.73 -1.25 -7.30
N ASN A 67 -11.45 -0.14 -7.28
CA ASN A 67 -12.90 -0.14 -7.48
C ASN A 67 -13.29 -0.16 -8.96
N LYS A 68 -12.59 0.62 -9.79
CA LYS A 68 -13.00 0.87 -11.18
C LYS A 68 -12.14 0.16 -12.21
N ARG A 69 -10.86 -0.11 -11.90
CA ARG A 69 -9.88 -0.64 -12.86
C ARG A 69 -9.06 -1.81 -12.31
N PHE A 70 -9.63 -2.60 -11.44
CA PHE A 70 -8.96 -3.72 -10.77
C PHE A 70 -8.19 -4.65 -11.74
N LYS A 71 -8.67 -4.80 -12.96
CA LYS A 71 -8.03 -5.66 -13.98
C LYS A 71 -6.64 -5.15 -14.41
N THR A 72 -6.32 -3.89 -14.18
CA THR A 72 -4.99 -3.33 -14.47
C THR A 72 -3.93 -3.78 -13.46
N ILE A 73 -4.33 -4.27 -12.29
CA ILE A 73 -3.42 -4.84 -11.31
C ILE A 73 -3.10 -6.28 -11.70
N PRO A 74 -1.86 -6.59 -12.13
CA PRO A 74 -1.50 -7.92 -12.60
C PRO A 74 -1.52 -8.96 -11.48
N ASP A 75 -1.49 -10.24 -11.84
CA ASP A 75 -1.28 -11.32 -10.89
C ASP A 75 0.16 -11.24 -10.34
N HIS A 76 0.32 -11.44 -9.06
CA HIS A 76 1.58 -11.26 -8.34
C HIS A 76 1.68 -12.22 -7.16
N ASP A 77 2.92 -12.50 -6.74
CA ASP A 77 3.23 -13.41 -5.64
C ASP A 77 3.45 -12.67 -4.31
N LEU A 78 3.96 -11.43 -4.39
CA LEU A 78 4.28 -10.58 -3.26
C LEU A 78 3.63 -9.20 -3.43
N LEU A 79 3.02 -8.69 -2.37
CA LEU A 79 2.58 -7.31 -2.27
C LEU A 79 3.43 -6.60 -1.20
N VAL A 80 4.08 -5.51 -1.60
CA VAL A 80 4.83 -4.66 -0.67
C VAL A 80 4.21 -3.27 -0.61
N GLY A 81 4.38 -2.58 0.54
CA GLY A 81 3.91 -1.20 0.66
C GLY A 81 4.09 -0.61 2.04
N GLY A 82 4.39 0.69 2.08
CA GLY A 82 4.42 1.51 3.29
C GLY A 82 3.17 2.39 3.35
N PHE A 83 2.05 1.88 3.86
CA PHE A 83 0.83 2.66 3.89
C PHE A 83 0.85 3.74 4.99
N PRO A 84 0.36 4.97 4.69
CA PRO A 84 0.44 6.09 5.62
C PRO A 84 -0.23 5.82 6.96
N CYS A 85 0.50 6.05 8.05
CA CYS A 85 0.00 5.92 9.42
C CYS A 85 -0.89 7.10 9.86
N GLN A 86 -0.97 8.16 9.07
CA GLN A 86 -1.72 9.38 9.43
C GLN A 86 -3.20 9.12 9.72
N ASP A 87 -3.70 8.00 9.28
CA ASP A 87 -5.09 7.59 9.42
C ASP A 87 -5.38 6.82 10.71
N TYR A 88 -4.34 6.30 11.34
CA TYR A 88 -4.43 5.69 12.69
C TYR A 88 -4.09 6.68 13.80
N SER A 89 -3.57 7.85 13.48
CA SER A 89 -3.39 8.94 14.43
C SER A 89 -4.72 9.66 14.68
N VAL A 90 -5.72 8.92 15.09
CA VAL A 90 -7.03 9.42 15.49
C VAL A 90 -6.99 10.22 16.80
N ALA A 91 -5.84 10.73 17.19
CA ALA A 91 -5.74 11.63 18.33
C ALA A 91 -6.40 13.00 18.09
N ARG A 92 -7.00 13.27 16.92
CA ARG A 92 -7.54 14.62 16.63
C ARG A 92 -9.04 14.81 16.73
N SER A 93 -9.84 13.83 16.99
CA SER A 93 -11.18 14.06 17.54
C SER A 93 -11.87 12.76 17.94
N LEU A 94 -11.79 12.43 19.21
CA LEU A 94 -12.59 11.38 19.85
C LEU A 94 -14.12 11.55 19.67
N LYS A 95 -14.59 12.73 19.24
CA LYS A 95 -16.01 13.01 18.93
C LYS A 95 -16.42 12.66 17.49
N LYS A 96 -15.48 12.32 16.58
CA LYS A 96 -15.76 11.93 15.18
C LYS A 96 -15.02 10.67 14.75
N ALA A 97 -14.48 9.90 15.69
CA ALA A 97 -13.76 8.69 15.41
C ALA A 97 -14.73 7.58 15.01
N SER A 98 -15.00 7.47 13.73
CA SER A 98 -15.65 6.29 13.14
C SER A 98 -14.67 5.13 12.92
N GLY A 99 -13.52 5.09 13.62
CA GLY A 99 -12.52 4.06 13.57
C GLY A 99 -12.10 3.68 12.13
N ILE A 100 -11.87 2.39 11.87
CA ILE A 100 -11.65 1.80 10.53
C ILE A 100 -12.77 2.13 9.54
N LYS A 101 -13.93 2.60 9.99
CA LYS A 101 -15.05 3.08 9.16
C LYS A 101 -14.87 4.54 8.68
N GLY A 102 -13.87 5.28 9.14
CA GLY A 102 -13.58 6.64 8.69
C GLY A 102 -13.01 6.68 7.27
N LYS A 103 -13.15 7.81 6.57
CA LYS A 103 -12.62 8.03 5.20
C LYS A 103 -11.14 7.72 5.03
N LYS A 104 -10.40 7.49 6.10
CA LYS A 104 -8.94 7.37 6.15
C LYS A 104 -8.42 5.97 6.53
N GLY A 105 -9.24 5.07 7.06
CA GLY A 105 -8.94 3.64 7.13
C GLY A 105 -8.96 2.95 5.76
N VAL A 106 -9.15 3.75 4.72
CA VAL A 106 -9.38 3.32 3.33
C VAL A 106 -8.18 2.60 2.73
N LEU A 107 -6.94 2.99 3.08
CA LEU A 107 -5.75 2.44 2.42
C LEU A 107 -5.48 0.99 2.81
N TRP A 108 -5.68 0.61 4.07
CA TRP A 108 -5.68 -0.80 4.47
C TRP A 108 -6.73 -1.60 3.69
N TRP A 109 -7.95 -1.06 3.57
CA TRP A 109 -9.01 -1.73 2.84
C TRP A 109 -8.73 -1.87 1.35
N SER A 110 -7.93 -1.00 0.76
CA SER A 110 -7.47 -1.16 -0.62
C SER A 110 -6.54 -2.38 -0.75
N ILE A 111 -5.59 -2.56 0.18
CA ILE A 111 -4.74 -3.77 0.26
C ILE A 111 -5.62 -5.02 0.43
N TYR A 112 -6.49 -5.03 1.43
CA TYR A 112 -7.42 -6.12 1.70
C TYR A 112 -8.29 -6.48 0.49
N ASN A 113 -8.84 -5.47 -0.19
CA ASN A 113 -9.68 -5.69 -1.36
C ASN A 113 -8.89 -6.23 -2.57
N ILE A 114 -7.62 -5.86 -2.73
CA ILE A 114 -6.75 -6.47 -3.74
C ILE A 114 -6.64 -7.97 -3.47
N ILE A 115 -6.29 -8.35 -2.24
CA ILE A 115 -6.14 -9.75 -1.84
C ILE A 115 -7.45 -10.52 -2.08
N ARG A 116 -8.58 -10.00 -1.59
CA ARG A 116 -9.88 -10.66 -1.75
C ARG A 116 -10.31 -10.81 -3.21
N LYS A 117 -10.13 -9.76 -4.01
CA LYS A 117 -10.54 -9.79 -5.43
C LYS A 117 -9.69 -10.73 -6.26
N LYS A 118 -8.42 -10.94 -5.89
CA LYS A 118 -7.53 -11.91 -6.55
C LYS A 118 -7.93 -13.37 -6.29
N ARG A 119 -8.69 -13.67 -5.23
CA ARG A 119 -9.20 -15.03 -4.93
C ARG A 119 -8.07 -16.09 -4.91
N SER A 120 -8.16 -17.10 -5.79
CA SER A 120 -7.15 -18.16 -5.93
C SER A 120 -5.80 -17.67 -6.43
N LYS A 121 -5.73 -16.44 -6.93
CA LYS A 121 -4.51 -15.75 -7.40
C LYS A 121 -4.04 -14.67 -6.41
N ALA A 122 -4.53 -14.72 -5.16
CA ALA A 122 -4.05 -13.81 -4.12
C ALA A 122 -2.55 -13.98 -3.90
N PRO A 123 -1.83 -12.89 -3.57
CA PRO A 123 -0.41 -12.98 -3.28
C PRO A 123 -0.15 -13.93 -2.10
N ARG A 124 0.93 -14.70 -2.19
CA ARG A 124 1.36 -15.61 -1.10
C ARG A 124 2.02 -14.86 0.05
N TYR A 125 2.57 -13.69 -0.24
CA TYR A 125 3.36 -12.92 0.72
C TYR A 125 2.92 -11.46 0.75
N LEU A 126 2.91 -10.91 1.97
CA LEU A 126 2.71 -9.49 2.24
C LEU A 126 3.92 -8.97 3.00
N MET A 127 4.51 -7.86 2.55
CA MET A 127 5.56 -7.15 3.27
C MET A 127 5.12 -5.70 3.42
N LEU A 128 4.63 -5.36 4.59
CA LEU A 128 4.07 -4.04 4.87
C LEU A 128 4.95 -3.31 5.90
N GLU A 129 5.31 -2.08 5.57
CA GLU A 129 6.01 -1.18 6.47
C GLU A 129 5.01 -0.24 7.14
N ASN A 130 5.22 0.02 8.41
CA ASN A 130 4.49 1.06 9.13
C ASN A 130 5.28 1.49 10.38
N VAL A 131 4.85 2.58 10.98
CA VAL A 131 5.46 3.07 12.22
C VAL A 131 4.97 2.28 13.44
N ASP A 132 5.77 2.23 14.51
CA ASP A 132 5.46 1.53 15.78
C ASP A 132 4.14 2.00 16.43
N ARG A 133 3.72 3.22 16.11
CA ARG A 133 2.44 3.79 16.56
C ARG A 133 1.24 2.95 16.17
N LEU A 134 1.28 2.24 15.04
CA LEU A 134 0.21 1.32 14.63
C LEU A 134 -0.05 0.27 15.72
N LEU A 135 0.99 -0.27 16.35
CA LEU A 135 0.89 -1.25 17.44
C LEU A 135 0.28 -0.67 18.74
N LYS A 136 0.16 0.65 18.80
CA LYS A 136 -0.37 1.38 19.99
C LYS A 136 -1.70 2.07 19.67
N SER A 137 -2.23 1.92 18.47
CA SER A 137 -3.46 2.57 18.00
C SER A 137 -4.69 1.67 18.21
N PRO A 138 -5.88 2.25 18.54
CA PRO A 138 -6.04 3.59 19.09
C PRO A 138 -5.60 3.65 20.57
N THR A 139 -5.31 4.86 21.08
CA THR A 139 -4.81 5.02 22.46
C THR A 139 -5.75 4.45 23.51
N SER A 140 -7.06 4.48 23.27
CA SER A 140 -8.10 3.94 24.16
C SER A 140 -8.21 2.40 24.15
N GLN A 141 -7.70 1.75 23.09
CA GLN A 141 -7.72 0.28 22.93
C GLN A 141 -6.47 -0.15 22.16
N ARG A 142 -5.31 -0.05 22.85
CA ARG A 142 -3.99 -0.31 22.27
C ARG A 142 -3.94 -1.60 21.47
N GLY A 143 -3.47 -1.49 20.23
CA GLY A 143 -3.29 -2.63 19.32
C GLY A 143 -4.55 -3.10 18.59
N LYS A 144 -5.72 -2.51 18.87
CA LYS A 144 -6.98 -2.95 18.25
C LYS A 144 -6.96 -2.80 16.73
N ASP A 145 -6.43 -1.70 16.20
CA ASP A 145 -6.39 -1.47 14.76
C ASP A 145 -5.50 -2.51 14.07
N PHE A 146 -4.34 -2.81 14.67
CA PHE A 146 -3.46 -3.86 14.17
C PHE A 146 -4.08 -5.25 14.28
N ALA A 147 -4.77 -5.54 15.40
CA ALA A 147 -5.49 -6.81 15.56
C ALA A 147 -6.59 -7.00 14.49
N ILE A 148 -7.31 -5.92 14.13
CA ILE A 148 -8.31 -5.98 13.05
C ILE A 148 -7.63 -6.26 11.70
N MET A 149 -6.48 -5.65 11.42
CA MET A 149 -5.72 -5.94 10.20
C MET A 149 -5.31 -7.41 10.13
N LEU A 150 -4.82 -7.98 11.24
CA LEU A 150 -4.44 -9.39 11.28
C LEU A 150 -5.63 -10.36 11.18
N ALA A 151 -6.81 -9.93 11.62
CA ALA A 151 -8.03 -10.75 11.61
C ALA A 151 -8.82 -10.65 10.31
N SER A 152 -8.48 -9.71 9.40
CA SER A 152 -9.19 -9.51 8.14
C SER A 152 -8.56 -10.27 7.00
#